data_3168dc4ea354e9af1efd300c21852335
#
_entry.id   3168dc4ea354e9af1efd300c21852335
#
_cell.length_a   1.000
_cell.length_b   1.000
_cell.length_c   1.000
_cell.angle_alpha   90.00
_cell.angle_beta   90.00
_cell.angle_gamma   90.00
#
_symmetry.space_group_name_H-M   'P 1'
#
loop_
_entity.id
_entity.type
_entity.pdbx_description
1 polymer ?
#
loop_
_entity_poly.entity_id
_entity_poly.type
_entity_poly.pdbx_seq_one_letter_code
_entity_poly.pdbx_strand_id
1 'polypeptide(L)'
;MERPPGGGIGRTLRRWLAGGLLLAATPLLAGRPARALEELELRLPLLDTSIVVRLDELGDEDTLWSGDSDLAELDRASDGAIGRQVLQLFHHPVPLPAGVSGGLEGSVGSPLLHQALLATTALVRIDGISTDLSGEALSGALRLSEREGSVTLLSLLRALPGGRASVDLGRAVFVLERLKRQQRPAQELLLRQPVASVDPVLNRPGAYTVQRRQLRLPVSHRKHPLHSVVLLPAAVSPRGLVFISHGLWDAPVNFEGWGRHLASHGYAVLLPEHPGSDRSQQAAMLSGSIPPPDPEELGLRPLDISALLDALDEDALALGPIPSERVVVLGHSWGAITALQLAGLKPSDGRLERRCGDLNDPEANVSWVLQCSFLRSANRADVAEPRVIGAAAVSPPMRLLFDDGASRDMNGRALVVSGSKDWVVPFAPEALHPFQGQPVDRGHQLVLADGGTHFNLRPGPRGEGAVLRGLMLTWVQQVFAAGERARPSPGASRLLPAGGWGDPGRTLVEATPPVRGAS
;
A
#
# COMPACT_ATOMS: atom_id res chain seq x y z
N MET A 1 -35.66 -41.28 -63.83
CA MET A 1 -35.83 -40.49 -65.07
C MET A 1 -34.77 -39.40 -64.99
N GLU A 2 -33.79 -39.73 -65.59
CA GLU A 2 -33.09 -39.24 -66.78
C GLU A 2 -32.11 -38.11 -66.51
N ARG A 3 -30.88 -38.54 -66.69
CA ARG A 3 -29.74 -37.75 -67.15
C ARG A 3 -29.87 -37.46 -68.64
N PRO A 4 -28.93 -36.85 -69.30
CA PRO A 4 -27.99 -35.70 -69.19
C PRO A 4 -28.09 -34.85 -70.50
N PRO A 5 -27.13 -34.31 -71.20
CA PRO A 5 -25.67 -34.20 -71.04
C PRO A 5 -25.10 -32.81 -71.41
N GLY A 6 -23.89 -32.59 -71.20
CA GLY A 6 -22.75 -32.58 -72.12
C GLY A 6 -22.26 -31.14 -72.32
N GLY A 7 -21.05 -30.86 -72.31
CA GLY A 7 -19.91 -31.15 -73.03
C GLY A 7 -19.13 -29.89 -73.32
N GLY A 8 -17.85 -29.92 -73.29
CA GLY A 8 -16.86 -29.46 -74.20
C GLY A 8 -15.75 -28.63 -73.54
N ILE A 9 -14.61 -29.09 -73.18
CA ILE A 9 -13.33 -29.34 -73.90
C ILE A 9 -12.84 -28.14 -74.75
N GLY A 10 -11.69 -27.62 -74.31
CA GLY A 10 -10.82 -26.81 -75.16
C GLY A 10 -9.82 -26.09 -74.31
N ARG A 11 -8.77 -26.64 -73.92
CA ARG A 11 -7.41 -26.80 -74.49
C ARG A 11 -6.71 -25.50 -74.87
N THR A 12 -5.58 -25.36 -74.18
CA THR A 12 -4.21 -24.94 -74.57
C THR A 12 -3.98 -23.43 -74.71
N LEU A 13 -2.97 -22.88 -74.24
CA LEU A 13 -1.53 -23.04 -74.29
C LEU A 13 -0.86 -21.82 -73.71
N ARG A 14 0.12 -22.05 -72.87
CA ARG A 14 1.40 -21.28 -72.73
C ARG A 14 1.44 -19.87 -73.29
N ARG A 15 1.83 -18.93 -72.40
CA ARG A 15 2.95 -18.08 -72.66
C ARG A 15 3.59 -17.60 -71.34
N TRP A 16 4.78 -18.00 -71.11
CA TRP A 16 5.80 -17.41 -70.27
C TRP A 16 6.08 -15.99 -70.74
N LEU A 17 6.19 -15.06 -69.81
CA LEU A 17 7.19 -13.99 -69.80
C LEU A 17 7.07 -13.24 -68.49
N ALA A 18 8.08 -13.39 -67.68
CA ALA A 18 8.93 -12.38 -67.12
C ALA A 18 8.21 -11.08 -66.71
N GLY A 19 8.11 -10.87 -65.45
CA GLY A 19 7.69 -9.57 -64.94
C GLY A 19 7.77 -9.52 -63.44
N GLY A 20 8.93 -9.20 -62.93
CA GLY A 20 9.11 -8.41 -61.73
C GLY A 20 8.73 -9.07 -60.41
N LEU A 21 9.67 -9.72 -59.75
CA LEU A 21 9.78 -9.74 -58.31
C LEU A 21 9.79 -8.28 -57.81
N LEU A 22 8.63 -7.74 -57.46
CA LEU A 22 8.52 -6.66 -56.49
C LEU A 22 8.40 -7.34 -55.14
N LEU A 23 9.50 -7.78 -54.58
CA LEU A 23 9.73 -7.85 -53.15
C LEU A 23 9.51 -6.43 -52.64
N ALA A 24 8.31 -6.15 -52.19
CA ALA A 24 8.05 -5.08 -51.27
C ALA A 24 8.85 -5.45 -50.02
N ALA A 25 10.08 -4.97 -49.96
CA ALA A 25 10.82 -4.81 -48.71
C ALA A 25 9.98 -3.84 -47.87
N THR A 26 9.08 -4.37 -47.08
CA THR A 26 8.68 -3.71 -45.87
C THR A 26 9.99 -3.47 -45.13
N PRO A 27 10.40 -2.21 -44.87
CA PRO A 27 11.44 -1.99 -43.91
C PRO A 27 10.87 -2.57 -42.61
N LEU A 28 11.38 -3.71 -42.18
CA LEU A 28 11.45 -4.03 -40.78
C LEU A 28 11.92 -2.72 -40.13
N LEU A 29 11.03 -2.07 -39.45
CA LEU A 29 11.37 -1.12 -38.40
C LEU A 29 12.15 -1.94 -37.38
N ALA A 30 13.41 -2.24 -37.72
CA ALA A 30 14.40 -2.55 -36.73
C ALA A 30 14.41 -1.30 -35.84
N GLY A 31 13.72 -1.42 -34.71
CA GLY A 31 13.77 -0.41 -33.68
C GLY A 31 15.24 -0.07 -33.51
N ARG A 32 15.63 1.20 -33.68
CA ARG A 32 16.97 1.65 -33.38
C ARG A 32 17.30 1.06 -32.00
N PRO A 33 18.47 0.43 -31.81
CA PRO A 33 18.84 -0.03 -30.49
C PRO A 33 18.65 1.16 -29.56
N ALA A 34 17.88 0.97 -28.51
CA ALA A 34 17.66 2.02 -27.52
C ALA A 34 19.06 2.45 -27.07
N ARG A 35 19.39 3.73 -27.24
CA ARG A 35 20.70 4.26 -26.88
C ARG A 35 20.84 4.06 -25.36
N ALA A 36 21.93 3.51 -24.91
CA ALA A 36 22.22 3.39 -23.49
C ALA A 36 22.27 4.77 -22.83
N LEU A 37 22.00 4.86 -21.54
CA LEU A 37 22.09 6.11 -20.81
C LEU A 37 23.55 6.60 -20.82
N GLU A 38 23.77 7.83 -21.26
CA GLU A 38 25.10 8.43 -21.40
C GLU A 38 25.34 9.56 -20.40
N GLU A 39 24.29 10.31 -20.07
CA GLU A 39 24.35 11.50 -19.23
C GLU A 39 23.37 11.48 -18.08
N LEU A 40 23.81 11.96 -16.92
CA LEU A 40 22.98 12.26 -15.76
C LEU A 40 23.02 13.77 -15.48
N GLU A 41 21.88 14.42 -15.57
CA GLU A 41 21.69 15.84 -15.29
C GLU A 41 21.12 16.04 -13.88
N LEU A 42 21.85 16.73 -13.01
CA LEU A 42 21.38 17.13 -11.68
C LEU A 42 20.88 18.57 -11.74
N ARG A 43 19.57 18.78 -11.77
CA ARG A 43 18.96 20.12 -11.80
C ARG A 43 18.95 20.73 -10.42
N LEU A 44 19.64 21.87 -10.27
CA LEU A 44 19.76 22.56 -8.99
C LEU A 44 18.52 23.43 -8.74
N PRO A 45 17.96 23.43 -7.50
CA PRO A 45 16.91 24.35 -7.14
C PRO A 45 17.45 25.80 -7.14
N LEU A 46 16.66 26.76 -7.59
CA LEU A 46 16.92 28.20 -7.54
C LEU A 46 17.97 28.76 -8.53
N LEU A 47 18.76 27.97 -9.22
CA LEU A 47 19.84 28.47 -10.06
C LEU A 47 19.56 28.37 -11.56
N ASP A 48 18.48 27.80 -11.99
CA ASP A 48 18.19 27.50 -13.41
C ASP A 48 19.39 26.88 -14.16
N THR A 49 20.24 26.16 -13.40
CA THR A 49 21.43 25.46 -13.85
C THR A 49 21.35 23.99 -13.49
N SER A 50 22.06 23.18 -14.25
CA SER A 50 22.25 21.75 -13.98
C SER A 50 23.73 21.42 -13.91
N ILE A 51 24.05 20.35 -13.19
CA ILE A 51 25.37 19.71 -13.21
C ILE A 51 25.23 18.47 -14.07
N VAL A 52 26.00 18.40 -15.13
CA VAL A 52 26.06 17.25 -16.04
C VAL A 52 27.16 16.29 -15.57
N VAL A 53 26.78 15.02 -15.46
CA VAL A 53 27.65 13.90 -15.13
C VAL A 53 27.64 12.96 -16.34
N ARG A 54 28.78 12.69 -16.95
CA ARG A 54 28.87 11.71 -18.03
C ARG A 54 29.21 10.34 -17.46
N LEU A 55 28.42 9.34 -17.80
CA LEU A 55 28.59 8.00 -17.25
C LEU A 55 29.86 7.30 -17.74
N ASP A 56 30.37 7.64 -18.93
CA ASP A 56 31.64 7.13 -19.47
C ASP A 56 32.84 7.64 -18.67
N GLU A 57 32.77 8.84 -18.09
CA GLU A 57 33.81 9.41 -17.24
C GLU A 57 33.86 8.80 -15.83
N LEU A 58 32.83 8.08 -15.41
CA LEU A 58 32.79 7.42 -14.10
C LEU A 58 33.48 6.05 -14.08
N GLY A 59 34.43 5.76 -14.96
CA GLY A 59 35.17 4.51 -14.96
C GLY A 59 36.15 4.39 -13.80
N ASP A 60 36.97 5.40 -13.61
CA ASP A 60 37.97 5.53 -12.56
C ASP A 60 38.36 7.00 -12.34
N GLU A 61 39.29 7.26 -11.40
CA GLU A 61 39.71 8.62 -11.04
C GLU A 61 40.42 9.33 -12.21
N ASP A 62 41.24 8.62 -12.97
CA ASP A 62 42.01 9.22 -14.10
C ASP A 62 41.08 9.59 -15.25
N THR A 63 40.09 8.72 -15.54
CA THR A 63 39.06 8.95 -16.56
C THR A 63 38.21 10.17 -16.22
N LEU A 64 37.79 10.29 -14.96
CA LEU A 64 37.01 11.44 -14.49
C LEU A 64 37.83 12.73 -14.51
N TRP A 65 39.10 12.68 -14.05
CA TRP A 65 39.98 13.84 -14.00
C TRP A 65 40.25 14.42 -15.39
N SER A 66 40.36 13.55 -16.40
CA SER A 66 40.58 13.94 -17.80
C SER A 66 39.29 14.26 -18.57
N GLY A 67 38.13 14.09 -17.95
CA GLY A 67 36.80 14.32 -18.53
C GLY A 67 36.50 15.79 -18.81
N ASP A 68 35.38 16.02 -19.50
CA ASP A 68 34.90 17.35 -19.89
C ASP A 68 33.51 17.69 -19.33
N SER A 69 32.94 16.84 -18.45
CA SER A 69 31.70 17.11 -17.77
C SER A 69 31.83 18.13 -16.64
N ASP A 70 30.70 18.71 -16.22
CA ASP A 70 30.68 19.61 -15.07
C ASP A 70 31.21 18.93 -13.80
N LEU A 71 30.99 17.62 -13.65
CA LEU A 71 31.53 16.85 -12.53
C LEU A 71 33.06 16.78 -12.61
N ALA A 72 33.64 16.57 -13.78
CA ALA A 72 35.07 16.57 -13.97
C ALA A 72 35.71 17.94 -13.65
N GLU A 73 35.03 19.04 -14.00
CA GLU A 73 35.46 20.38 -13.60
C GLU A 73 35.41 20.60 -12.09
N LEU A 74 34.32 20.15 -11.42
CA LEU A 74 34.20 20.22 -9.99
C LEU A 74 35.25 19.35 -9.27
N ASP A 75 35.59 18.19 -9.83
CA ASP A 75 36.61 17.32 -9.28
C ASP A 75 37.99 17.96 -9.33
N ARG A 76 38.36 18.52 -10.47
CA ARG A 76 39.61 19.32 -10.61
C ARG A 76 39.64 20.52 -9.64
N ALA A 77 38.52 21.23 -9.49
CA ALA A 77 38.41 22.35 -8.55
C ALA A 77 38.55 21.93 -7.08
N SER A 78 38.26 20.67 -6.76
CA SER A 78 38.31 20.10 -5.38
C SER A 78 39.56 19.23 -5.14
N ASP A 79 40.55 19.25 -6.05
CA ASP A 79 41.74 18.40 -5.99
C ASP A 79 41.42 16.91 -5.83
N GLY A 80 40.45 16.43 -6.61
CA GLY A 80 40.01 15.03 -6.65
C GLY A 80 39.12 14.60 -5.49
N ALA A 81 38.71 15.50 -4.59
CA ALA A 81 37.95 15.12 -3.40
C ALA A 81 36.50 14.77 -3.71
N ILE A 82 35.86 15.49 -4.61
CA ILE A 82 34.46 15.24 -5.01
C ILE A 82 34.38 13.98 -5.85
N GLY A 83 35.27 13.81 -6.83
CA GLY A 83 35.27 12.65 -7.71
C GLY A 83 35.41 11.34 -6.95
N ARG A 84 36.34 11.25 -6.00
CA ARG A 84 36.50 10.04 -5.17
C ARG A 84 35.20 9.65 -4.45
N GLN A 85 34.45 10.62 -3.89
CA GLN A 85 33.19 10.33 -3.21
C GLN A 85 32.10 9.87 -4.20
N VAL A 86 32.02 10.52 -5.35
CA VAL A 86 31.06 10.18 -6.40
C VAL A 86 31.38 8.78 -6.97
N LEU A 87 32.62 8.51 -7.33
CA LEU A 87 33.05 7.20 -7.82
C LEU A 87 32.77 6.11 -6.80
N GLN A 88 33.07 6.33 -5.52
CA GLN A 88 32.75 5.39 -4.46
C GLN A 88 31.23 5.09 -4.40
N LEU A 89 30.37 6.10 -4.52
CA LEU A 89 28.92 5.93 -4.54
C LEU A 89 28.47 5.11 -5.77
N PHE A 90 28.96 5.45 -6.96
CA PHE A 90 28.53 4.83 -8.21
C PHE A 90 29.05 3.39 -8.38
N HIS A 91 30.20 3.08 -7.82
CA HIS A 91 30.79 1.73 -7.84
C HIS A 91 30.43 0.86 -6.63
N HIS A 92 29.74 1.45 -5.63
CA HIS A 92 29.34 0.67 -4.46
C HIS A 92 28.31 -0.39 -4.87
N PRO A 93 28.53 -1.68 -4.53
CA PRO A 93 27.54 -2.73 -4.80
C PRO A 93 26.20 -2.42 -4.12
N VAL A 94 25.14 -2.41 -4.90
CA VAL A 94 23.77 -2.28 -4.35
C VAL A 94 23.38 -3.61 -3.74
N PRO A 95 23.09 -3.68 -2.43
CA PRO A 95 22.67 -4.92 -1.79
C PRO A 95 21.25 -5.27 -2.22
N LEU A 96 21.11 -5.94 -3.36
CA LEU A 96 19.82 -6.40 -3.85
C LEU A 96 19.40 -7.68 -3.13
N PRO A 97 18.15 -7.81 -2.69
CA PRO A 97 17.64 -9.08 -2.18
C PRO A 97 17.74 -10.17 -3.25
N ALA A 98 18.04 -11.40 -2.82
CA ALA A 98 18.04 -12.54 -3.73
C ALA A 98 16.69 -12.66 -4.44
N GLY A 99 16.71 -12.79 -5.78
CA GLY A 99 15.51 -12.92 -6.60
C GLY A 99 14.85 -11.60 -7.03
N VAL A 100 15.43 -10.44 -6.70
CA VAL A 100 14.80 -9.14 -7.05
C VAL A 100 14.61 -8.94 -8.55
N SER A 101 15.52 -9.43 -9.40
CA SER A 101 15.37 -9.36 -10.86
C SER A 101 14.19 -10.22 -11.35
N GLY A 102 14.03 -11.43 -10.82
CA GLY A 102 12.87 -12.28 -11.09
C GLY A 102 11.57 -11.65 -10.58
N GLY A 103 11.61 -11.05 -9.38
CA GLY A 103 10.47 -10.32 -8.80
C GLY A 103 10.05 -9.12 -9.64
N LEU A 104 11.02 -8.36 -10.14
CA LEU A 104 10.74 -7.22 -11.02
C LEU A 104 10.18 -7.69 -12.37
N GLU A 105 10.74 -8.76 -12.95
CA GLU A 105 10.23 -9.35 -14.19
C GLU A 105 8.80 -9.86 -14.04
N GLY A 106 8.50 -10.58 -12.94
CA GLY A 106 7.14 -11.04 -12.62
C GLY A 106 6.16 -9.91 -12.28
N SER A 107 6.67 -8.70 -12.02
CA SER A 107 5.86 -7.51 -11.73
C SER A 107 5.58 -6.63 -12.95
N VAL A 108 6.25 -6.88 -14.08
CA VAL A 108 6.08 -6.10 -15.32
C VAL A 108 4.60 -6.05 -15.71
N GLY A 109 4.11 -4.85 -16.02
CA GLY A 109 2.71 -4.60 -16.39
C GLY A 109 1.72 -4.62 -15.23
N SER A 110 2.14 -4.91 -13.99
CA SER A 110 1.23 -4.87 -12.85
C SER A 110 0.84 -3.44 -12.46
N PRO A 111 -0.42 -3.21 -12.00
CA PRO A 111 -0.85 -1.89 -11.58
C PRO A 111 0.01 -1.30 -10.44
N LEU A 112 0.44 -2.12 -9.50
CA LEU A 112 1.26 -1.65 -8.38
C LEU A 112 2.65 -1.16 -8.84
N LEU A 113 3.34 -1.91 -9.71
CA LEU A 113 4.62 -1.48 -10.28
C LEU A 113 4.45 -0.22 -11.13
N HIS A 114 3.41 -0.17 -11.96
CA HIS A 114 3.10 1.02 -12.75
C HIS A 114 2.98 2.28 -11.88
N GLN A 115 2.24 2.21 -10.78
CA GLN A 115 2.07 3.33 -9.86
C GLN A 115 3.37 3.68 -9.11
N ALA A 116 4.18 2.68 -8.76
CA ALA A 116 5.48 2.90 -8.15
C ALA A 116 6.44 3.64 -9.11
N LEU A 117 6.51 3.22 -10.37
CA LEU A 117 7.31 3.89 -11.40
C LEU A 117 6.79 5.31 -11.68
N LEU A 118 5.49 5.49 -11.80
CA LEU A 118 4.89 6.82 -11.96
C LEU A 118 5.28 7.75 -10.80
N ALA A 119 5.21 7.29 -9.56
CA ALA A 119 5.61 8.08 -8.39
C ALA A 119 7.10 8.47 -8.43
N THR A 120 7.98 7.58 -8.92
CA THR A 120 9.42 7.90 -9.04
C THR A 120 9.69 8.99 -10.09
N THR A 121 8.86 9.10 -11.14
CA THR A 121 9.02 10.15 -12.17
C THR A 121 8.80 11.57 -11.62
N ALA A 122 8.22 11.70 -10.42
CA ALA A 122 8.12 12.98 -9.72
C ALA A 122 9.49 13.56 -9.34
N LEU A 123 10.51 12.72 -9.16
CA LEU A 123 11.85 13.10 -8.70
C LEU A 123 12.92 12.85 -9.75
N VAL A 124 12.80 11.73 -10.47
CA VAL A 124 13.80 11.25 -11.41
C VAL A 124 13.13 11.02 -12.75
N ARG A 125 13.67 11.62 -13.81
CA ARG A 125 13.27 11.36 -15.19
C ARG A 125 14.41 10.65 -15.90
N ILE A 126 14.11 9.47 -16.40
CA ILE A 126 15.01 8.68 -17.24
C ILE A 126 14.26 8.45 -18.55
N ASP A 127 14.78 8.91 -19.67
CA ASP A 127 14.06 8.96 -20.94
C ASP A 127 13.42 7.62 -21.31
N GLY A 128 14.12 6.50 -21.12
CA GLY A 128 13.59 5.18 -21.40
C GLY A 128 12.57 4.67 -20.38
N ILE A 129 12.64 5.08 -19.11
CA ILE A 129 11.72 4.63 -18.04
C ILE A 129 10.51 5.56 -17.91
N SER A 130 10.70 6.87 -18.08
CA SER A 130 9.59 7.83 -17.95
C SER A 130 8.49 7.63 -19.00
N THR A 131 8.81 6.94 -20.10
CA THR A 131 7.87 6.56 -21.16
C THR A 131 7.37 5.12 -21.04
N ASP A 132 8.13 4.25 -20.35
CA ASP A 132 7.77 2.85 -20.09
C ASP A 132 7.47 2.63 -18.60
N LEU A 133 6.23 2.87 -18.22
CA LEU A 133 5.72 2.60 -16.87
C LEU A 133 5.30 1.14 -16.67
N SER A 134 5.50 0.25 -17.66
CA SER A 134 5.29 -1.19 -17.51
C SER A 134 6.36 -1.83 -16.62
N GLY A 135 7.58 -1.29 -16.65
CA GLY A 135 8.75 -1.79 -15.96
C GLY A 135 9.65 -2.70 -16.81
N GLU A 136 9.34 -2.90 -18.09
CA GLU A 136 10.17 -3.73 -18.99
C GLU A 136 11.60 -3.20 -19.11
N ALA A 137 11.75 -1.88 -19.32
CA ALA A 137 13.04 -1.23 -19.45
C ALA A 137 13.88 -1.40 -18.17
N LEU A 138 13.27 -1.23 -17.00
CA LEU A 138 13.96 -1.39 -15.72
C LEU A 138 14.35 -2.85 -15.46
N SER A 139 13.45 -3.80 -15.76
CA SER A 139 13.71 -5.24 -15.63
C SER A 139 14.84 -5.67 -16.56
N GLY A 140 14.85 -5.19 -17.81
CA GLY A 140 15.90 -5.44 -18.78
C GLY A 140 17.27 -4.92 -18.31
N ALA A 141 17.32 -3.68 -17.83
CA ALA A 141 18.54 -3.06 -17.32
C ALA A 141 19.12 -3.80 -16.10
N LEU A 142 18.26 -4.21 -15.16
CA LEU A 142 18.69 -4.97 -14.00
C LEU A 142 19.33 -6.31 -14.39
N ARG A 143 18.71 -7.06 -15.32
CA ARG A 143 19.27 -8.32 -15.83
C ARG A 143 20.59 -8.15 -16.56
N LEU A 144 20.76 -7.06 -17.31
CA LEU A 144 22.02 -6.76 -17.98
C LEU A 144 23.12 -6.48 -16.95
N SER A 145 22.82 -5.64 -15.97
CA SER A 145 23.76 -5.29 -14.89
C SER A 145 24.18 -6.53 -14.06
N GLU A 146 23.26 -7.46 -13.76
CA GLU A 146 23.58 -8.71 -13.06
C GLU A 146 24.50 -9.64 -13.86
N ARG A 147 24.38 -9.66 -15.19
CA ARG A 147 25.26 -10.46 -16.07
C ARG A 147 26.71 -9.93 -16.09
N GLU A 148 26.91 -8.65 -15.84
CA GLU A 148 28.23 -8.04 -15.76
C GLU A 148 28.92 -8.26 -14.41
N GLY A 149 28.22 -8.81 -13.42
CA GLY A 149 28.75 -9.13 -12.10
C GLY A 149 27.93 -8.52 -10.97
N SER A 150 28.55 -7.73 -10.10
CA SER A 150 27.83 -7.03 -9.04
C SER A 150 27.03 -5.84 -9.58
N VAL A 151 25.74 -5.76 -9.24
CA VAL A 151 24.93 -4.59 -9.60
C VAL A 151 25.41 -3.39 -8.81
N THR A 152 25.84 -2.36 -9.51
CA THR A 152 26.18 -1.05 -8.96
C THR A 152 25.24 0.01 -9.51
N LEU A 153 25.23 1.20 -8.91
CA LEU A 153 24.45 2.30 -9.48
C LEU A 153 24.91 2.61 -10.92
N LEU A 154 26.22 2.59 -11.17
CA LEU A 154 26.78 2.85 -12.51
C LEU A 154 26.39 1.77 -13.51
N SER A 155 26.52 0.48 -13.18
CA SER A 155 26.16 -0.62 -14.10
C SER A 155 24.66 -0.60 -14.42
N LEU A 156 23.82 -0.32 -13.44
CA LEU A 156 22.37 -0.21 -13.65
C LEU A 156 22.02 0.98 -14.57
N LEU A 157 22.59 2.16 -14.32
CA LEU A 157 22.32 3.34 -15.15
C LEU A 157 22.80 3.13 -16.59
N ARG A 158 24.00 2.56 -16.79
CA ARG A 158 24.51 2.24 -18.14
C ARG A 158 23.66 1.21 -18.90
N ALA A 159 22.99 0.33 -18.17
CA ALA A 159 22.10 -0.66 -18.76
C ALA A 159 20.69 -0.11 -19.10
N LEU A 160 20.33 1.08 -18.59
CA LEU A 160 19.03 1.69 -18.88
C LEU A 160 18.98 2.25 -20.30
N PRO A 161 17.84 2.13 -21.00
CA PRO A 161 17.64 2.77 -22.29
C PRO A 161 17.41 4.28 -22.11
N GLY A 162 17.79 5.06 -23.12
CA GLY A 162 17.61 6.51 -23.12
C GLY A 162 18.96 7.23 -23.07
N GLY A 163 19.12 8.34 -23.77
CA GLY A 163 20.41 9.06 -23.81
C GLY A 163 20.71 9.84 -22.55
N ARG A 164 19.67 10.27 -21.82
CA ARG A 164 19.79 11.16 -20.66
C ARG A 164 18.84 10.78 -19.53
N ALA A 165 19.35 10.92 -18.31
CA ALA A 165 18.55 10.95 -17.10
C ALA A 165 18.62 12.33 -16.45
N SER A 166 17.58 12.76 -15.75
CA SER A 166 17.61 13.98 -14.96
C SER A 166 17.04 13.75 -13.57
N VAL A 167 17.72 14.27 -12.56
CA VAL A 167 17.26 14.34 -11.17
C VAL A 167 16.95 15.79 -10.84
N ASP A 168 15.71 16.06 -10.54
CA ASP A 168 15.26 17.41 -10.21
C ASP A 168 15.30 17.61 -8.68
N LEU A 169 16.37 18.24 -8.19
CA LEU A 169 16.54 18.52 -6.76
C LEU A 169 15.51 19.55 -6.25
N GLY A 170 14.99 20.43 -7.10
CA GLY A 170 13.89 21.34 -6.76
C GLY A 170 12.61 20.55 -6.49
N ARG A 171 12.34 19.52 -7.27
CA ARG A 171 11.23 18.60 -7.03
C ARG A 171 11.40 17.83 -5.71
N ALA A 172 12.60 17.39 -5.37
CA ALA A 172 12.88 16.75 -4.09
C ALA A 172 12.54 17.68 -2.92
N VAL A 173 12.96 18.94 -2.98
CA VAL A 173 12.60 19.97 -2.00
C VAL A 173 11.08 20.16 -1.94
N PHE A 174 10.41 20.26 -3.09
CA PHE A 174 8.95 20.39 -3.15
C PHE A 174 8.23 19.21 -2.46
N VAL A 175 8.68 17.96 -2.69
CA VAL A 175 8.12 16.76 -2.04
C VAL A 175 8.32 16.80 -0.52
N LEU A 176 9.51 17.19 -0.05
CA LEU A 176 9.80 17.34 1.38
C LEU A 176 8.91 18.42 2.03
N GLU A 177 8.75 19.57 1.39
CA GLU A 177 7.89 20.63 1.89
C GLU A 177 6.40 20.22 1.86
N ARG A 178 5.97 19.44 0.86
CA ARG A 178 4.64 18.84 0.82
C ARG A 178 4.43 17.93 2.02
N LEU A 179 5.38 17.04 2.33
CA LEU A 179 5.30 16.15 3.49
C LEU A 179 5.23 16.92 4.81
N LYS A 180 6.04 17.97 4.99
CA LYS A 180 5.97 18.86 6.17
C LYS A 180 4.59 19.51 6.30
N ARG A 181 4.03 20.03 5.19
CA ARG A 181 2.68 20.61 5.18
C ARG A 181 1.60 19.59 5.57
N GLN A 182 1.73 18.35 5.11
CA GLN A 182 0.79 17.27 5.45
C GLN A 182 0.84 16.85 6.93
N GLN A 183 1.98 17.04 7.60
CA GLN A 183 2.16 16.73 9.02
C GLN A 183 1.78 17.90 9.95
N ARG A 184 1.79 19.13 9.47
CA ARG A 184 1.54 20.33 10.28
C ARG A 184 0.22 20.32 11.04
N PRO A 185 -0.95 19.93 10.46
CA PRO A 185 -2.22 19.88 11.19
C PRO A 185 -2.18 18.92 12.39
N ALA A 186 -1.41 17.82 12.31
CA ALA A 186 -1.22 16.93 13.43
C ALA A 186 -0.51 17.63 14.61
N GLN A 187 0.57 18.37 14.32
CA GLN A 187 1.31 19.11 15.34
C GLN A 187 0.44 20.18 16.00
N GLU A 188 -0.36 20.90 15.23
CA GLU A 188 -1.28 21.92 15.76
C GLU A 188 -2.37 21.31 16.67
N LEU A 189 -2.90 20.13 16.33
CA LEU A 189 -3.88 19.44 17.16
C LEU A 189 -3.28 18.93 18.47
N LEU A 190 -2.07 18.37 18.43
CA LEU A 190 -1.35 17.90 19.63
C LEU A 190 -1.13 19.02 20.66
N LEU A 191 -0.96 20.26 20.21
CA LEU A 191 -0.78 21.42 21.10
C LEU A 191 -2.09 21.92 21.71
N ARG A 192 -3.23 21.63 21.11
CA ARG A 192 -4.55 22.20 21.48
C ARG A 192 -5.47 21.22 22.18
N GLN A 193 -5.36 19.93 21.86
CA GLN A 193 -6.28 18.93 22.38
C GLN A 193 -5.80 18.34 23.69
N PRO A 194 -6.71 18.03 24.62
CA PRO A 194 -6.37 17.34 25.85
C PRO A 194 -5.84 15.93 25.58
N VAL A 195 -4.80 15.57 26.31
CA VAL A 195 -4.21 14.22 26.24
C VAL A 195 -5.14 13.24 26.93
N ALA A 196 -5.38 12.09 26.28
CA ALA A 196 -6.12 11.00 26.88
C ALA A 196 -5.37 10.45 28.10
N SER A 197 -6.04 10.39 29.25
CA SER A 197 -5.47 9.80 30.45
C SER A 197 -5.25 8.30 30.29
N VAL A 198 -4.19 7.78 30.89
CA VAL A 198 -3.85 6.36 30.88
C VAL A 198 -4.57 5.66 32.04
N ASP A 199 -5.43 4.68 31.72
CA ASP A 199 -5.93 3.77 32.74
C ASP A 199 -5.02 2.53 32.79
N PRO A 200 -4.32 2.29 33.92
CA PRO A 200 -3.47 1.12 34.07
C PRO A 200 -4.22 -0.21 33.93
N VAL A 201 -5.50 -0.27 34.26
CA VAL A 201 -6.32 -1.48 34.14
C VAL A 201 -6.52 -1.87 32.67
N LEU A 202 -6.81 -0.88 31.81
CA LEU A 202 -6.99 -1.11 30.38
C LEU A 202 -5.69 -1.51 29.66
N ASN A 203 -4.53 -1.19 30.24
CA ASN A 203 -3.23 -1.45 29.67
C ASN A 203 -2.54 -2.71 30.22
N ARG A 204 -3.11 -3.36 31.24
CA ARG A 204 -2.62 -4.65 31.78
C ARG A 204 -3.33 -5.82 31.12
N PRO A 205 -2.71 -7.01 31.05
CA PRO A 205 -3.43 -8.22 30.67
C PRO A 205 -4.67 -8.42 31.55
N GLY A 206 -5.74 -8.93 30.94
CA GLY A 206 -6.96 -9.29 31.64
C GLY A 206 -6.82 -10.57 32.47
N ALA A 207 -7.93 -11.00 33.06
CA ALA A 207 -7.95 -12.11 34.01
C ALA A 207 -7.84 -13.52 33.37
N TYR A 208 -8.01 -13.63 32.04
CA TYR A 208 -8.11 -14.93 31.40
C TYR A 208 -6.80 -15.36 30.75
N THR A 209 -6.43 -16.62 30.94
CA THR A 209 -5.37 -17.27 30.15
C THR A 209 -5.82 -17.37 28.69
N VAL A 210 -4.92 -17.16 27.75
CA VAL A 210 -5.23 -17.16 26.33
C VAL A 210 -4.77 -18.47 25.68
N GLN A 211 -5.72 -19.19 25.09
CA GLN A 211 -5.45 -20.35 24.24
C GLN A 211 -5.22 -19.88 22.81
N ARG A 212 -4.15 -20.34 22.19
CA ARG A 212 -3.82 -20.08 20.79
C ARG A 212 -4.07 -21.33 19.95
N ARG A 213 -4.88 -21.20 18.91
CA ARG A 213 -5.12 -22.26 17.92
C ARG A 213 -4.79 -21.75 16.52
N GLN A 214 -4.65 -22.65 15.59
CA GLN A 214 -4.57 -22.36 14.15
C GLN A 214 -5.79 -22.99 13.47
N LEU A 215 -6.34 -22.25 12.53
CA LEU A 215 -7.49 -22.65 11.74
C LEU A 215 -7.09 -22.68 10.26
N ARG A 216 -7.71 -23.59 9.54
CA ARG A 216 -7.60 -23.70 8.08
C ARG A 216 -8.98 -23.92 7.52
N LEU A 217 -9.46 -22.97 6.69
CA LEU A 217 -10.78 -22.97 6.10
C LEU A 217 -10.70 -22.93 4.57
N PRO A 218 -11.13 -23.98 3.85
CA PRO A 218 -11.35 -23.89 2.42
C PRO A 218 -12.48 -22.91 2.10
N VAL A 219 -12.27 -22.00 1.15
CA VAL A 219 -13.26 -21.01 0.71
C VAL A 219 -13.29 -20.94 -0.82
N SER A 220 -14.45 -20.66 -1.39
CA SER A 220 -14.65 -20.70 -2.83
C SER A 220 -13.97 -19.56 -3.61
N HIS A 221 -13.75 -18.42 -2.96
CA HIS A 221 -13.14 -17.24 -3.58
C HIS A 221 -11.60 -17.24 -3.53
N ARG A 222 -10.97 -18.25 -2.93
CA ARG A 222 -9.52 -18.41 -2.86
C ARG A 222 -9.08 -19.76 -3.43
N LYS A 223 -7.93 -19.78 -4.12
CA LYS A 223 -7.32 -21.02 -4.62
C LYS A 223 -6.78 -21.92 -3.50
N HIS A 224 -6.38 -21.32 -2.40
CA HIS A 224 -5.83 -21.99 -1.23
C HIS A 224 -6.71 -21.70 -0.01
N PRO A 225 -6.77 -22.65 0.96
CA PRO A 225 -7.51 -22.42 2.19
C PRO A 225 -6.99 -21.20 2.95
N LEU A 226 -7.91 -20.48 3.60
CA LEU A 226 -7.56 -19.41 4.53
C LEU A 226 -6.90 -20.00 5.77
N HIS A 227 -5.81 -19.40 6.19
CA HIS A 227 -5.17 -19.67 7.47
C HIS A 227 -5.56 -18.57 8.45
N SER A 228 -5.82 -18.91 9.70
CA SER A 228 -6.14 -17.92 10.72
C SER A 228 -5.53 -18.32 12.05
N VAL A 229 -5.03 -17.33 12.79
CA VAL A 229 -4.70 -17.50 14.20
C VAL A 229 -5.97 -17.22 15.00
N VAL A 230 -6.30 -18.11 15.92
CA VAL A 230 -7.44 -18.01 16.83
C VAL A 230 -6.94 -17.88 18.26
N LEU A 231 -7.38 -16.85 18.97
CA LEU A 231 -7.04 -16.58 20.35
C LEU A 231 -8.32 -16.58 21.18
N LEU A 232 -8.44 -17.49 22.11
CA LEU A 232 -9.64 -17.68 22.94
C LEU A 232 -9.33 -17.50 24.42
N PRO A 233 -10.23 -16.90 25.21
CA PRO A 233 -10.13 -16.94 26.67
C PRO A 233 -10.35 -18.36 27.16
N ALA A 234 -9.45 -18.86 28.03
CA ALA A 234 -9.56 -20.20 28.57
C ALA A 234 -10.69 -20.30 29.61
N ALA A 235 -11.41 -21.42 29.60
CA ALA A 235 -12.39 -21.80 30.60
C ALA A 235 -13.62 -20.85 30.75
N VAL A 236 -13.87 -19.97 29.78
CA VAL A 236 -15.06 -19.09 29.75
C VAL A 236 -15.58 -18.96 28.32
N SER A 237 -16.88 -18.72 28.20
CA SER A 237 -17.47 -18.33 26.90
C SER A 237 -17.07 -16.92 26.55
N PRO A 238 -16.66 -16.66 25.30
CA PRO A 238 -16.29 -15.33 24.84
C PRO A 238 -17.45 -14.31 24.98
N ARG A 239 -17.11 -13.07 25.36
CA ARG A 239 -18.07 -11.97 25.48
C ARG A 239 -18.47 -11.37 24.14
N GLY A 240 -17.70 -11.64 23.11
CA GLY A 240 -17.88 -11.14 21.75
C GLY A 240 -16.72 -11.57 20.87
N LEU A 241 -16.85 -11.32 19.58
CA LEU A 241 -15.87 -11.71 18.57
C LEU A 241 -15.20 -10.48 17.97
N VAL A 242 -13.88 -10.53 17.84
CA VAL A 242 -13.06 -9.50 17.21
C VAL A 242 -12.23 -10.12 16.09
N PHE A 243 -12.22 -9.50 14.92
CA PHE A 243 -11.25 -9.80 13.87
C PHE A 243 -10.14 -8.77 13.85
N ILE A 244 -8.92 -9.20 13.47
CA ILE A 244 -7.79 -8.31 13.27
C ILE A 244 -7.17 -8.58 11.90
N SER A 245 -7.28 -7.61 10.99
CA SER A 245 -6.76 -7.68 9.62
C SER A 245 -5.42 -6.98 9.51
N HIS A 246 -4.41 -7.70 8.98
CA HIS A 246 -3.05 -7.20 8.81
C HIS A 246 -2.88 -6.27 7.60
N GLY A 247 -1.80 -5.50 7.55
CA GLY A 247 -1.43 -4.62 6.43
C GLY A 247 -0.91 -5.38 5.20
N LEU A 248 -0.54 -4.62 4.16
CA LEU A 248 0.13 -5.15 2.97
C LEU A 248 1.44 -5.84 3.39
N TRP A 249 1.67 -7.07 2.89
CA TRP A 249 2.88 -7.86 3.12
C TRP A 249 3.21 -8.10 4.60
N ASP A 250 2.17 -8.11 5.42
CA ASP A 250 2.29 -8.40 6.84
C ASP A 250 1.71 -9.79 7.17
N ALA A 251 1.67 -10.16 8.43
CA ALA A 251 1.21 -11.47 8.86
C ALA A 251 0.44 -11.39 10.19
N PRO A 252 -0.52 -12.30 10.44
CA PRO A 252 -1.32 -12.35 11.67
C PRO A 252 -0.48 -12.33 12.95
N VAL A 253 0.68 -13.01 12.95
CA VAL A 253 1.58 -13.11 14.10
C VAL A 253 2.06 -11.74 14.62
N ASN A 254 2.18 -10.75 13.75
CA ASN A 254 2.58 -9.40 14.11
C ASN A 254 1.48 -8.65 14.90
N PHE A 255 0.25 -9.12 14.85
CA PHE A 255 -0.92 -8.52 15.51
C PHE A 255 -1.40 -9.32 16.73
N GLU A 256 -0.75 -10.44 17.05
CA GLU A 256 -1.11 -11.24 18.23
C GLU A 256 -1.01 -10.45 19.54
N GLY A 257 -0.23 -9.36 19.61
CA GLY A 257 -0.17 -8.49 20.78
C GLY A 257 -1.52 -7.85 21.12
N TRP A 258 -2.24 -7.30 20.12
CA TRP A 258 -3.61 -6.82 20.32
C TRP A 258 -4.56 -7.99 20.59
N GLY A 259 -4.46 -9.07 19.82
CA GLY A 259 -5.32 -10.23 19.97
C GLY A 259 -5.23 -10.88 21.35
N ARG A 260 -4.03 -11.09 21.88
CA ARG A 260 -3.81 -11.65 23.22
C ARG A 260 -4.32 -10.74 24.31
N HIS A 261 -4.15 -9.43 24.14
CA HIS A 261 -4.69 -8.45 25.08
C HIS A 261 -6.22 -8.54 25.15
N LEU A 262 -6.91 -8.51 24.02
CA LEU A 262 -8.37 -8.62 23.95
C LEU A 262 -8.85 -9.99 24.46
N ALA A 263 -8.18 -11.08 24.09
CA ALA A 263 -8.55 -12.42 24.54
C ALA A 263 -8.38 -12.58 26.06
N SER A 264 -7.34 -11.96 26.65
CA SER A 264 -7.18 -11.96 28.11
C SER A 264 -8.29 -11.21 28.84
N HIS A 265 -9.01 -10.32 28.15
CA HIS A 265 -10.19 -9.60 28.64
C HIS A 265 -11.54 -10.30 28.27
N GLY A 266 -11.49 -11.51 27.71
CA GLY A 266 -12.66 -12.35 27.50
C GLY A 266 -13.28 -12.28 26.10
N TYR A 267 -12.58 -11.79 25.09
CA TYR A 267 -13.03 -11.80 23.70
C TYR A 267 -12.43 -12.96 22.91
N ALA A 268 -13.19 -13.56 22.01
CA ALA A 268 -12.61 -14.38 20.95
C ALA A 268 -11.97 -13.48 19.91
N VAL A 269 -10.76 -13.82 19.44
CA VAL A 269 -10.05 -13.04 18.44
C VAL A 269 -9.59 -13.93 17.28
N LEU A 270 -10.00 -13.59 16.06
CA LEU A 270 -9.55 -14.24 14.83
C LEU A 270 -8.66 -13.28 14.03
N LEU A 271 -7.50 -13.78 13.64
CA LEU A 271 -6.53 -13.04 12.82
C LEU A 271 -6.34 -13.81 11.50
N PRO A 272 -7.13 -13.50 10.47
CA PRO A 272 -6.96 -14.14 9.17
C PRO A 272 -5.66 -13.72 8.50
N GLU A 273 -5.05 -14.65 7.75
CA GLU A 273 -4.04 -14.39 6.74
C GLU A 273 -4.75 -14.15 5.41
N HIS A 274 -4.35 -13.10 4.69
CA HIS A 274 -4.92 -12.75 3.39
C HIS A 274 -3.96 -13.17 2.26
N PRO A 275 -4.16 -14.34 1.62
CA PRO A 275 -3.15 -15.01 0.79
C PRO A 275 -2.59 -14.19 -0.37
N GLY A 276 -3.36 -13.28 -0.94
CA GLY A 276 -2.94 -12.46 -2.08
C GLY A 276 -2.10 -11.21 -1.70
N SER A 277 -1.89 -10.94 -0.40
CA SER A 277 -1.28 -9.70 0.07
C SER A 277 -0.53 -9.84 1.40
N ASP A 278 -0.23 -11.07 1.79
CA ASP A 278 0.48 -11.44 3.01
C ASP A 278 2.00 -11.48 2.82
N ARG A 279 2.72 -11.89 3.86
CA ARG A 279 4.18 -12.07 3.82
C ARG A 279 4.62 -13.16 2.84
N SER A 280 3.83 -14.22 2.69
CA SER A 280 4.14 -15.33 1.77
C SER A 280 4.05 -14.85 0.31
N GLN A 281 3.03 -14.04 0.02
CA GLN A 281 2.89 -13.38 -1.28
C GLN A 281 4.09 -12.44 -1.56
N GLN A 282 4.53 -11.64 -0.57
CA GLN A 282 5.72 -10.80 -0.71
C GLN A 282 6.97 -11.61 -1.06
N ALA A 283 7.21 -12.69 -0.32
CA ALA A 283 8.38 -13.56 -0.55
C ALA A 283 8.35 -14.21 -1.95
N ALA A 284 7.18 -14.70 -2.36
CA ALA A 284 6.99 -15.30 -3.67
C ALA A 284 7.09 -14.26 -4.81
N MET A 285 6.59 -13.04 -4.61
CA MET A 285 6.76 -11.91 -5.55
C MET A 285 8.25 -11.54 -5.70
N LEU A 286 8.97 -11.38 -4.59
CA LEU A 286 10.39 -11.04 -4.62
C LEU A 286 11.26 -12.13 -5.26
N SER A 287 10.83 -13.40 -5.22
CA SER A 287 11.48 -14.50 -5.93
C SER A 287 11.05 -14.63 -7.40
N GLY A 288 10.15 -13.78 -7.89
CA GLY A 288 9.62 -13.85 -9.25
C GLY A 288 8.60 -14.97 -9.50
N SER A 289 8.15 -15.66 -8.44
CA SER A 289 7.24 -16.80 -8.57
C SER A 289 5.79 -16.40 -8.83
N ILE A 290 5.40 -15.21 -8.35
CA ILE A 290 4.05 -14.65 -8.55
C ILE A 290 4.12 -13.12 -8.74
N PRO A 291 3.12 -12.51 -9.39
CA PRO A 291 3.06 -11.05 -9.53
C PRO A 291 2.77 -10.34 -8.19
N PRO A 292 2.87 -8.99 -8.15
CA PRO A 292 2.35 -8.18 -7.04
C PRO A 292 0.87 -8.46 -6.75
N PRO A 293 0.37 -8.02 -5.58
CA PRO A 293 -1.04 -8.16 -5.24
C PRO A 293 -1.97 -7.67 -6.35
N ASP A 294 -2.95 -8.50 -6.68
CA ASP A 294 -3.98 -8.15 -7.66
C ASP A 294 -4.91 -7.07 -7.08
N PRO A 295 -5.37 -6.09 -7.88
CA PRO A 295 -6.36 -5.12 -7.45
C PRO A 295 -7.65 -5.71 -6.87
N GLU A 296 -8.03 -6.93 -7.27
CA GLU A 296 -9.21 -7.63 -6.73
C GLU A 296 -9.07 -7.99 -5.24
N GLU A 297 -7.84 -8.02 -4.71
CA GLU A 297 -7.60 -8.22 -3.28
C GLU A 297 -8.32 -7.18 -2.42
N LEU A 298 -8.63 -5.99 -2.95
CA LEU A 298 -9.45 -5.00 -2.26
C LEU A 298 -10.82 -5.55 -1.85
N GLY A 299 -11.43 -6.40 -2.67
CA GLY A 299 -12.70 -7.06 -2.37
C GLY A 299 -12.53 -8.44 -1.71
N LEU A 300 -11.47 -9.17 -2.05
CA LEU A 300 -11.26 -10.53 -1.54
C LEU A 300 -10.94 -10.56 -0.04
N ARG A 301 -10.20 -9.57 0.49
CA ARG A 301 -9.87 -9.53 1.92
C ARG A 301 -11.09 -9.40 2.84
N PRO A 302 -12.07 -8.52 2.57
CA PRO A 302 -13.33 -8.54 3.31
C PRO A 302 -14.07 -9.88 3.22
N LEU A 303 -14.12 -10.50 2.03
CA LEU A 303 -14.75 -11.81 1.83
C LEU A 303 -14.09 -12.92 2.66
N ASP A 304 -12.77 -12.85 2.91
CA ASP A 304 -12.09 -13.78 3.80
C ASP A 304 -12.69 -13.75 5.22
N ILE A 305 -13.01 -12.56 5.73
CA ILE A 305 -13.61 -12.37 7.06
C ILE A 305 -15.08 -12.81 7.07
N SER A 306 -15.86 -12.46 6.04
CA SER A 306 -17.25 -12.92 5.93
C SER A 306 -17.35 -14.45 5.88
N ALA A 307 -16.45 -15.11 5.11
CA ALA A 307 -16.42 -16.56 5.05
C ALA A 307 -16.08 -17.23 6.40
N LEU A 308 -15.19 -16.62 7.19
CA LEU A 308 -14.91 -17.09 8.55
C LEU A 308 -16.11 -16.91 9.49
N LEU A 309 -16.88 -15.83 9.33
CA LEU A 309 -18.12 -15.60 10.07
C LEU A 309 -19.19 -16.62 9.70
N ASP A 310 -19.36 -16.90 8.41
CA ASP A 310 -20.33 -17.91 7.92
C ASP A 310 -19.98 -19.29 8.46
N ALA A 311 -18.71 -19.67 8.44
CA ALA A 311 -18.23 -20.93 8.98
C ALA A 311 -18.39 -21.03 10.52
N LEU A 312 -18.39 -19.93 11.25
CA LEU A 312 -18.71 -19.89 12.68
C LEU A 312 -20.20 -20.11 12.92
N ASP A 313 -21.08 -19.47 12.13
CA ASP A 313 -22.53 -19.61 12.22
C ASP A 313 -22.98 -21.06 11.91
N GLU A 314 -22.26 -21.73 11.01
CA GLU A 314 -22.48 -23.14 10.65
C GLU A 314 -21.82 -24.15 11.62
N ASP A 315 -21.14 -23.68 12.70
CA ASP A 315 -20.32 -24.49 13.61
C ASP A 315 -19.24 -25.35 12.91
N ALA A 316 -18.84 -24.93 11.70
CA ALA A 316 -17.88 -25.68 10.87
C ALA A 316 -16.44 -25.60 11.39
N LEU A 317 -16.14 -24.71 12.36
CA LEU A 317 -14.78 -24.46 12.83
C LEU A 317 -14.42 -25.22 14.12
N ALA A 318 -15.36 -25.90 14.75
CA ALA A 318 -15.20 -26.64 16.01
C ALA A 318 -14.49 -25.83 17.11
N LEU A 319 -14.81 -24.54 17.21
CA LEU A 319 -14.24 -23.60 18.20
C LEU A 319 -15.07 -23.49 19.47
N GLY A 320 -16.24 -24.12 19.51
CA GLY A 320 -17.27 -23.94 20.52
C GLY A 320 -18.10 -22.67 20.29
N PRO A 321 -19.05 -22.37 21.16
CA PRO A 321 -19.98 -21.25 20.98
C PRO A 321 -19.22 -19.90 21.05
N ILE A 322 -19.15 -19.21 19.93
CA ILE A 322 -18.61 -17.85 19.80
C ILE A 322 -19.72 -16.96 19.26
N PRO A 323 -20.09 -15.84 19.95
CA PRO A 323 -21.08 -14.90 19.42
C PRO A 323 -20.61 -14.27 18.11
N SER A 324 -21.30 -14.54 17.01
CA SER A 324 -20.92 -14.11 15.64
C SER A 324 -21.90 -13.09 15.03
N GLU A 325 -23.07 -12.87 15.65
CA GLU A 325 -24.08 -11.95 15.12
C GLU A 325 -23.68 -10.47 15.19
N ARG A 326 -22.75 -10.14 16.09
CA ARG A 326 -22.23 -8.78 16.26
C ARG A 326 -20.74 -8.86 16.53
N VAL A 327 -19.95 -8.29 15.60
CA VAL A 327 -18.50 -8.39 15.65
C VAL A 327 -17.83 -7.03 15.48
N VAL A 328 -16.60 -6.92 15.95
CA VAL A 328 -15.74 -5.74 15.77
C VAL A 328 -14.53 -6.14 14.94
N VAL A 329 -14.15 -5.30 13.98
CA VAL A 329 -12.97 -5.53 13.14
C VAL A 329 -11.94 -4.45 13.41
N LEU A 330 -10.73 -4.86 13.76
CA LEU A 330 -9.57 -3.99 13.87
C LEU A 330 -8.67 -4.19 12.64
N GLY A 331 -7.97 -3.16 12.22
CA GLY A 331 -7.01 -3.31 11.12
C GLY A 331 -5.94 -2.24 11.10
N HIS A 332 -4.84 -2.54 10.43
CA HIS A 332 -3.74 -1.62 10.20
C HIS A 332 -3.46 -1.50 8.71
N SER A 333 -3.19 -0.28 8.22
CA SER A 333 -2.86 -0.03 6.83
C SER A 333 -3.94 -0.57 5.87
N TRP A 334 -3.64 -1.47 4.94
CA TRP A 334 -4.67 -2.12 4.13
C TRP A 334 -5.70 -2.88 4.96
N GLY A 335 -5.30 -3.52 6.07
CA GLY A 335 -6.26 -4.13 6.99
C GLY A 335 -7.24 -3.14 7.60
N ALA A 336 -6.84 -1.88 7.76
CA ALA A 336 -7.73 -0.81 8.20
C ALA A 336 -8.78 -0.47 7.13
N ILE A 337 -8.42 -0.48 5.83
CA ILE A 337 -9.39 -0.37 4.73
C ILE A 337 -10.38 -1.54 4.80
N THR A 338 -9.87 -2.78 4.94
CA THR A 338 -10.70 -3.98 5.08
C THR A 338 -11.71 -3.85 6.22
N ALA A 339 -11.28 -3.35 7.39
CA ALA A 339 -12.18 -3.13 8.53
C ALA A 339 -13.27 -2.08 8.22
N LEU A 340 -12.92 -0.99 7.56
CA LEU A 340 -13.85 0.06 7.17
C LEU A 340 -14.86 -0.42 6.11
N GLN A 341 -14.41 -1.20 5.11
CA GLN A 341 -15.29 -1.79 4.10
C GLN A 341 -16.32 -2.72 4.73
N LEU A 342 -15.89 -3.62 5.61
CA LEU A 342 -16.80 -4.52 6.34
C LEU A 342 -17.81 -3.75 7.19
N ALA A 343 -17.42 -2.61 7.78
CA ALA A 343 -18.34 -1.73 8.49
C ALA A 343 -19.24 -0.90 7.56
N GLY A 344 -19.15 -1.08 6.25
CA GLY A 344 -20.04 -0.47 5.26
C GLY A 344 -19.50 0.79 4.58
N LEU A 345 -18.21 1.11 4.72
CA LEU A 345 -17.61 2.20 3.97
C LEU A 345 -17.32 1.74 2.54
N LYS A 346 -17.97 2.35 1.55
CA LYS A 346 -17.95 1.91 0.16
C LYS A 346 -16.80 2.56 -0.62
N PRO A 347 -15.86 1.77 -1.17
CA PRO A 347 -14.83 2.31 -2.06
C PRO A 347 -15.40 2.70 -3.41
N SER A 348 -14.74 3.64 -4.10
CA SER A 348 -15.13 4.10 -5.43
C SER A 348 -13.91 4.43 -6.31
N ASP A 349 -14.09 4.34 -7.63
CA ASP A 349 -13.08 4.74 -8.61
C ASP A 349 -13.05 6.26 -8.86
N GLY A 350 -14.04 7.01 -8.37
CA GLY A 350 -14.23 8.40 -8.75
C GLY A 350 -13.04 9.33 -8.47
N ARG A 351 -12.42 9.25 -7.30
CA ARG A 351 -11.20 10.01 -6.98
C ARG A 351 -9.95 9.41 -7.60
N LEU A 352 -9.89 8.08 -7.69
CA LEU A 352 -8.78 7.38 -8.33
C LEU A 352 -8.62 7.84 -9.78
N GLU A 353 -9.70 7.87 -10.57
CA GLU A 353 -9.68 8.32 -11.96
C GLU A 353 -9.21 9.77 -12.13
N ARG A 354 -9.62 10.64 -11.21
CA ARG A 354 -9.30 12.07 -11.31
C ARG A 354 -7.90 12.43 -10.84
N ARG A 355 -7.32 11.67 -9.90
CA ARG A 355 -6.16 12.14 -9.13
C ARG A 355 -4.91 11.26 -9.26
N CYS A 356 -5.02 9.98 -9.64
CA CYS A 356 -3.88 9.06 -9.67
C CYS A 356 -2.77 9.46 -10.65
N GLY A 357 -3.07 10.23 -11.69
CA GLY A 357 -2.08 10.75 -12.65
C GLY A 357 -1.45 12.10 -12.27
N ASP A 358 -1.97 12.77 -11.24
CA ASP A 358 -1.48 14.10 -10.85
C ASP A 358 -0.37 14.04 -9.80
N LEU A 359 0.87 14.04 -10.26
CA LEU A 359 2.06 14.04 -9.39
C LEU A 359 2.26 15.37 -8.63
N ASN A 360 1.56 16.45 -9.02
CA ASN A 360 1.64 17.75 -8.37
C ASN A 360 0.54 17.95 -7.32
N ASP A 361 -0.38 17.01 -7.21
CA ASP A 361 -1.45 17.07 -6.22
C ASP A 361 -0.89 17.33 -4.81
N PRO A 362 -1.37 18.35 -4.09
CA PRO A 362 -0.83 18.73 -2.78
C PRO A 362 -1.05 17.66 -1.70
N GLU A 363 -1.96 16.73 -1.92
CA GLU A 363 -2.23 15.62 -1.00
C GLU A 363 -1.53 14.32 -1.41
N ALA A 364 -0.88 14.28 -2.60
CA ALA A 364 -0.17 13.09 -3.04
C ALA A 364 0.88 12.64 -2.02
N ASN A 365 0.90 11.34 -1.72
CA ASN A 365 1.76 10.73 -0.73
C ASN A 365 2.07 9.27 -1.11
N VAL A 366 2.91 8.59 -0.34
CA VAL A 366 3.38 7.24 -0.67
C VAL A 366 2.24 6.22 -0.74
N SER A 367 1.21 6.36 0.09
CA SER A 367 0.08 5.41 0.09
C SER A 367 -0.71 5.42 -1.22
N TRP A 368 -0.58 6.47 -2.05
CA TRP A 368 -1.24 6.54 -3.35
C TRP A 368 -0.74 5.49 -4.33
N VAL A 369 0.48 5.00 -4.17
CA VAL A 369 0.97 3.86 -4.96
C VAL A 369 0.05 2.66 -4.80
N LEU A 370 -0.34 2.34 -3.55
CA LEU A 370 -1.29 1.26 -3.28
C LEU A 370 -2.71 1.65 -3.68
N GLN A 371 -3.20 2.84 -3.30
CA GLN A 371 -4.58 3.24 -3.60
C GLN A 371 -4.83 3.27 -5.12
N CYS A 372 -3.92 3.86 -5.88
CA CYS A 372 -4.05 3.96 -7.34
C CYS A 372 -3.90 2.61 -8.06
N SER A 373 -3.28 1.61 -7.44
CA SER A 373 -3.26 0.26 -8.01
C SER A 373 -4.66 -0.38 -8.06
N PHE A 374 -5.62 0.12 -7.29
CA PHE A 374 -7.02 -0.34 -7.29
C PHE A 374 -7.91 0.33 -8.33
N LEU A 375 -7.38 1.23 -9.13
CA LEU A 375 -8.14 1.91 -10.20
C LEU A 375 -8.84 0.88 -11.10
N ARG A 376 -10.14 1.09 -11.33
CA ARG A 376 -11.09 0.20 -12.03
C ARG A 376 -11.51 -1.05 -11.25
N SER A 377 -11.06 -1.21 -9.99
CA SER A 377 -11.48 -2.32 -9.13
C SER A 377 -12.25 -1.84 -7.89
N ALA A 378 -12.08 -0.57 -7.50
CA ALA A 378 -12.68 -0.05 -6.28
C ALA A 378 -14.21 -0.11 -6.29
N ASN A 379 -14.88 0.25 -7.39
CA ASN A 379 -16.34 0.16 -7.51
C ASN A 379 -16.91 -1.28 -7.34
N ARG A 380 -16.08 -2.31 -7.55
CA ARG A 380 -16.49 -3.72 -7.41
C ARG A 380 -16.25 -4.29 -6.01
N ALA A 381 -15.60 -3.53 -5.14
CA ALA A 381 -15.22 -3.95 -3.80
C ALA A 381 -16.20 -3.46 -2.71
N ASP A 382 -17.50 -3.37 -3.03
CA ASP A 382 -18.58 -3.10 -2.06
C ASP A 382 -18.96 -4.41 -1.36
N VAL A 383 -18.36 -4.65 -0.22
CA VAL A 383 -18.42 -5.91 0.54
C VAL A 383 -18.74 -5.64 2.02
N ALA A 384 -19.76 -4.86 2.27
CA ALA A 384 -20.23 -4.60 3.62
C ALA A 384 -20.71 -5.89 4.30
N GLU A 385 -20.36 -6.07 5.58
CA GLU A 385 -20.78 -7.21 6.42
C GLU A 385 -21.73 -6.72 7.51
N PRO A 386 -23.03 -7.04 7.45
CA PRO A 386 -24.02 -6.52 8.39
C PRO A 386 -23.77 -6.86 9.86
N ARG A 387 -23.04 -7.95 10.14
CA ARG A 387 -22.66 -8.38 11.50
C ARG A 387 -21.57 -7.49 12.11
N VAL A 388 -20.85 -6.68 11.28
CA VAL A 388 -19.81 -5.76 11.76
C VAL A 388 -20.45 -4.49 12.32
N ILE A 389 -20.41 -4.33 13.64
CA ILE A 389 -20.99 -3.19 14.36
C ILE A 389 -19.95 -2.10 14.69
N GLY A 390 -18.66 -2.38 14.52
CA GLY A 390 -17.60 -1.42 14.76
C GLY A 390 -16.30 -1.79 14.07
N ALA A 391 -15.59 -0.77 13.61
CA ALA A 391 -14.26 -0.86 13.00
C ALA A 391 -13.27 0.04 13.73
N ALA A 392 -12.03 -0.44 13.97
CA ALA A 392 -10.92 0.41 14.35
C ALA A 392 -9.83 0.33 13.28
N ALA A 393 -9.61 1.44 12.60
CA ALA A 393 -8.75 1.58 11.43
C ALA A 393 -7.49 2.38 11.81
N VAL A 394 -6.34 1.70 11.91
CA VAL A 394 -5.06 2.31 12.25
C VAL A 394 -4.27 2.59 10.97
N SER A 395 -3.89 3.85 10.76
CA SER A 395 -3.17 4.33 9.56
C SER A 395 -3.82 3.88 8.24
N PRO A 396 -5.12 4.11 8.01
CA PRO A 396 -5.82 3.70 6.78
C PRO A 396 -5.43 4.58 5.59
N PRO A 397 -4.94 4.03 4.46
CA PRO A 397 -4.76 4.78 3.22
C PRO A 397 -6.09 4.94 2.50
N MET A 398 -6.85 6.01 2.78
CA MET A 398 -8.26 6.10 2.43
C MET A 398 -8.66 7.29 1.54
N ARG A 399 -7.74 8.26 1.30
CA ARG A 399 -8.08 9.52 0.64
C ARG A 399 -8.67 9.36 -0.76
N LEU A 400 -8.15 8.44 -1.53
CA LEU A 400 -8.60 8.22 -2.91
C LEU A 400 -9.71 7.17 -3.01
N LEU A 401 -9.79 6.25 -2.05
CA LEU A 401 -10.73 5.13 -2.11
C LEU A 401 -12.16 5.50 -1.70
N PHE A 402 -12.34 6.48 -0.80
CA PHE A 402 -13.64 6.78 -0.22
C PHE A 402 -14.04 8.22 -0.49
N ASP A 403 -15.14 8.39 -1.21
CA ASP A 403 -15.69 9.72 -1.52
C ASP A 403 -16.29 10.40 -0.28
N ASP A 404 -16.54 11.71 -0.38
CA ASP A 404 -17.21 12.46 0.67
C ASP A 404 -18.64 11.91 0.86
N GLY A 405 -19.01 11.73 2.12
CA GLY A 405 -20.30 11.16 2.47
C GLY A 405 -20.40 9.63 2.34
N ALA A 406 -19.34 8.91 1.97
CA ALA A 406 -19.34 7.45 1.83
C ALA A 406 -19.72 6.70 3.12
N SER A 407 -19.50 7.31 4.30
CA SER A 407 -19.88 6.72 5.59
C SER A 407 -21.36 6.89 5.94
N ARG A 408 -22.18 7.50 5.08
CA ARG A 408 -23.59 7.78 5.39
C ARG A 408 -24.39 6.51 5.68
N ASP A 409 -24.11 5.46 4.94
CA ASP A 409 -24.85 4.19 5.00
C ASP A 409 -24.07 3.07 5.70
N MET A 410 -23.03 3.41 6.47
CA MET A 410 -22.29 2.43 7.25
C MET A 410 -23.20 1.74 8.28
N ASN A 411 -23.00 0.43 8.44
CA ASN A 411 -23.66 -0.38 9.47
C ASN A 411 -22.91 -0.38 10.81
N GLY A 412 -21.60 -0.13 10.79
CA GLY A 412 -20.75 -0.07 11.98
C GLY A 412 -20.10 1.29 12.19
N ARG A 413 -19.79 1.61 13.46
CA ARG A 413 -19.02 2.84 13.78
C ARG A 413 -17.54 2.67 13.52
N ALA A 414 -16.90 3.76 13.09
CA ALA A 414 -15.48 3.79 12.84
C ALA A 414 -14.72 4.58 13.92
N LEU A 415 -13.62 4.01 14.40
CA LEU A 415 -12.51 4.68 15.04
C LEU A 415 -11.35 4.72 14.05
N VAL A 416 -10.92 5.90 13.65
CA VAL A 416 -9.72 6.09 12.83
C VAL A 416 -8.58 6.51 13.75
N VAL A 417 -7.42 5.86 13.65
CA VAL A 417 -6.21 6.21 14.40
C VAL A 417 -5.11 6.54 13.40
N SER A 418 -4.46 7.69 13.55
CA SER A 418 -3.36 8.11 12.68
C SER A 418 -2.17 8.63 13.48
N GLY A 419 -0.98 8.56 12.92
CA GLY A 419 0.25 8.99 13.54
C GLY A 419 0.69 10.39 13.10
N SER A 420 1.23 11.19 14.04
CA SER A 420 1.72 12.54 13.74
C SER A 420 2.97 12.57 12.85
N LYS A 421 3.69 11.45 12.78
CA LYS A 421 4.91 11.26 11.97
C LYS A 421 4.76 10.15 10.91
N ASP A 422 3.54 9.76 10.59
CA ASP A 422 3.29 8.81 9.50
C ASP A 422 3.52 9.52 8.16
N TRP A 423 4.60 9.14 7.48
CA TRP A 423 4.95 9.68 6.17
C TRP A 423 4.45 8.79 5.02
N VAL A 424 4.04 7.57 5.32
CA VAL A 424 3.45 6.63 4.34
C VAL A 424 1.97 6.97 4.15
N VAL A 425 1.26 7.17 5.28
CA VAL A 425 -0.17 7.50 5.34
C VAL A 425 -0.33 8.76 6.19
N PRO A 426 0.01 9.95 5.64
CA PRO A 426 0.07 11.18 6.40
C PRO A 426 -1.29 11.59 6.97
N PHE A 427 -1.28 12.12 8.21
CA PHE A 427 -2.48 12.45 8.97
C PHE A 427 -3.47 13.35 8.22
N ALA A 428 -3.01 14.47 7.67
CA ALA A 428 -3.92 15.43 7.06
C ALA A 428 -4.65 14.86 5.83
N PRO A 429 -3.96 14.36 4.78
CA PRO A 429 -4.65 13.86 3.59
C PRO A 429 -5.36 12.52 3.82
N GLU A 430 -4.83 11.64 4.66
CA GLU A 430 -5.33 10.26 4.76
C GLU A 430 -6.26 9.99 5.95
N ALA A 431 -6.32 10.89 6.93
CA ALA A 431 -7.23 10.74 8.07
C ALA A 431 -8.12 11.96 8.28
N LEU A 432 -7.53 13.17 8.43
CA LEU A 432 -8.30 14.37 8.78
C LEU A 432 -9.26 14.81 7.67
N HIS A 433 -8.77 14.96 6.43
CA HIS A 433 -9.59 15.43 5.31
C HIS A 433 -10.68 14.41 4.92
N PRO A 434 -10.38 13.10 4.79
CA PRO A 434 -11.42 12.11 4.58
C PRO A 434 -12.46 12.11 5.69
N PHE A 435 -12.03 12.25 6.95
CA PHE A 435 -12.94 12.28 8.09
C PHE A 435 -13.85 13.51 8.07
N GLN A 436 -13.32 14.70 7.69
CA GLN A 436 -14.08 15.93 7.52
C GLN A 436 -15.09 15.88 6.36
N GLY A 437 -14.81 15.07 5.34
CA GLY A 437 -15.71 14.81 4.21
C GLY A 437 -16.89 13.89 4.55
N GLN A 438 -16.89 13.26 5.75
CA GLN A 438 -17.97 12.40 6.21
C GLN A 438 -18.96 13.17 7.10
N PRO A 439 -20.20 12.66 7.28
CA PRO A 439 -21.12 13.21 8.26
C PRO A 439 -20.54 13.11 9.67
N VAL A 440 -20.11 14.25 10.23
CA VAL A 440 -19.41 14.33 11.54
C VAL A 440 -20.29 14.02 12.75
N ASP A 441 -21.60 14.02 12.56
CA ASP A 441 -22.62 13.76 13.60
C ASP A 441 -23.00 12.28 13.74
N ARG A 442 -22.34 11.38 13.00
CA ARG A 442 -22.62 9.94 12.99
C ARG A 442 -21.93 9.16 14.11
N GLY A 443 -21.20 9.84 14.98
CA GLY A 443 -20.51 9.24 16.12
C GLY A 443 -19.20 8.49 15.78
N HIS A 444 -18.68 8.63 14.55
CA HIS A 444 -17.33 8.19 14.22
C HIS A 444 -16.31 9.04 14.97
N GLN A 445 -15.14 8.45 15.29
CA GLN A 445 -14.11 9.15 16.06
C GLN A 445 -12.74 9.06 15.40
N LEU A 446 -11.96 10.11 15.56
CA LEU A 446 -10.59 10.22 15.07
C LEU A 446 -9.64 10.43 16.25
N VAL A 447 -8.60 9.60 16.34
CA VAL A 447 -7.54 9.69 17.34
C VAL A 447 -6.21 9.93 16.65
N LEU A 448 -5.44 10.87 17.18
CA LEU A 448 -4.08 11.17 16.75
C LEU A 448 -3.09 10.68 17.81
N ALA A 449 -2.07 9.93 17.35
CA ALA A 449 -0.99 9.41 18.16
C ALA A 449 0.30 10.21 17.93
N ASP A 450 0.83 10.86 18.96
CA ASP A 450 2.07 11.63 18.84
C ASP A 450 3.27 10.74 18.61
N GLY A 451 4.18 11.16 17.70
CA GLY A 451 5.34 10.36 17.29
C GLY A 451 4.97 9.05 16.58
N GLY A 452 3.69 8.84 16.28
CA GLY A 452 3.21 7.68 15.52
C GLY A 452 3.73 7.71 14.08
N THR A 453 4.38 6.63 13.66
CA THR A 453 4.76 6.35 12.27
C THR A 453 3.93 5.18 11.76
N HIS A 454 3.95 4.92 10.46
CA HIS A 454 3.25 3.78 9.87
C HIS A 454 3.63 2.44 10.52
N PHE A 455 4.87 2.31 10.96
CA PHE A 455 5.42 1.04 11.45
C PHE A 455 5.37 0.87 12.96
N ASN A 456 5.30 1.96 13.75
CA ASN A 456 5.30 1.89 15.21
C ASN A 456 3.90 2.01 15.84
N LEU A 457 2.83 2.12 15.04
CA LEU A 457 1.43 2.09 15.50
C LEU A 457 0.80 0.70 15.45
N ARG A 458 1.56 -0.32 15.08
CA ARG A 458 1.14 -1.72 15.13
C ARG A 458 1.96 -2.49 16.16
N PRO A 459 1.43 -3.58 16.75
CA PRO A 459 2.21 -4.44 17.61
C PRO A 459 3.32 -5.15 16.82
N GLY A 460 4.39 -5.53 17.49
CA GLY A 460 5.48 -6.31 16.90
C GLY A 460 5.23 -7.83 17.00
N PRO A 461 6.11 -8.65 16.36
CA PRO A 461 5.93 -10.10 16.28
C PRO A 461 5.89 -10.83 17.63
N ARG A 462 6.46 -10.24 18.67
CA ARG A 462 6.49 -10.82 20.02
C ARG A 462 5.45 -10.27 20.97
N GLY A 463 4.59 -9.34 20.49
CA GLY A 463 3.61 -8.67 21.34
C GLY A 463 4.23 -7.74 22.40
N GLU A 464 5.56 -7.59 22.39
CA GLU A 464 6.27 -6.67 23.26
C GLU A 464 5.88 -5.23 22.93
N GLY A 465 5.39 -4.50 23.93
CA GLY A 465 4.97 -3.11 23.73
C GLY A 465 3.75 -2.95 22.84
N ALA A 466 2.72 -3.83 22.98
CA ALA A 466 1.49 -3.69 22.22
C ALA A 466 0.91 -2.28 22.36
N VAL A 467 1.34 -1.39 21.48
CA VAL A 467 0.88 -0.02 21.36
C VAL A 467 -0.63 0.02 21.15
N LEU A 468 -1.30 1.04 21.65
CA LEU A 468 -2.75 1.26 21.48
C LEU A 468 -3.65 0.21 22.17
N ARG A 469 -3.11 -0.69 23.01
CA ARG A 469 -3.91 -1.76 23.62
C ARG A 469 -5.05 -1.26 24.49
N GLY A 470 -4.82 -0.19 25.26
CA GLY A 470 -5.87 0.43 26.08
C GLY A 470 -6.97 1.04 25.22
N LEU A 471 -6.60 1.73 24.14
CA LEU A 471 -7.54 2.30 23.18
C LEU A 471 -8.36 1.21 22.47
N MET A 472 -7.69 0.15 21.98
CA MET A 472 -8.37 -0.95 21.28
C MET A 472 -9.34 -1.69 22.22
N LEU A 473 -8.93 -1.96 23.46
CA LEU A 473 -9.79 -2.59 24.45
C LEU A 473 -11.00 -1.70 24.77
N THR A 474 -10.76 -0.41 25.03
CA THR A 474 -11.86 0.55 25.32
C THR A 474 -12.83 0.62 24.15
N TRP A 475 -12.33 0.75 22.91
CA TRP A 475 -13.19 0.79 21.73
C TRP A 475 -14.07 -0.45 21.62
N VAL A 476 -13.47 -1.65 21.70
CA VAL A 476 -14.18 -2.93 21.64
C VAL A 476 -15.25 -3.02 22.74
N GLN A 477 -14.90 -2.69 23.99
CA GLN A 477 -15.83 -2.69 25.11
C GLN A 477 -17.01 -1.74 24.89
N GLN A 478 -16.75 -0.53 24.45
CA GLN A 478 -17.79 0.49 24.24
C GLN A 478 -18.71 0.14 23.06
N VAL A 479 -18.18 -0.41 21.96
CA VAL A 479 -18.99 -0.85 20.84
C VAL A 479 -19.94 -1.98 21.26
N PHE A 480 -19.45 -3.01 21.96
CA PHE A 480 -20.31 -4.11 22.42
C PHE A 480 -21.32 -3.64 23.49
N ALA A 481 -20.92 -2.79 24.42
CA ALA A 481 -21.83 -2.25 25.45
C ALA A 481 -22.92 -1.35 24.86
N ALA A 482 -22.64 -0.62 23.80
CA ALA A 482 -23.64 0.21 23.12
C ALA A 482 -24.68 -0.62 22.36
N GLY A 483 -24.36 -1.84 21.92
CA GLY A 483 -25.26 -2.70 21.16
C GLY A 483 -25.85 -2.00 19.93
N GLU A 484 -27.17 -1.96 19.79
CA GLU A 484 -27.84 -1.27 18.66
C GLU A 484 -27.54 0.25 18.62
N ARG A 485 -27.21 0.88 19.73
CA ARG A 485 -26.78 2.28 19.78
C ARG A 485 -25.38 2.49 19.20
N ALA A 486 -24.63 1.42 18.92
CA ALA A 486 -23.38 1.49 18.18
C ALA A 486 -23.59 1.81 16.70
N ARG A 487 -24.81 1.68 16.16
CA ARG A 487 -25.07 2.02 14.76
C ARG A 487 -24.86 3.51 14.48
N PRO A 488 -24.18 3.88 13.39
CA PRO A 488 -24.04 5.27 13.00
C PRO A 488 -25.40 5.90 12.72
N SER A 489 -25.72 6.98 13.43
CA SER A 489 -26.99 7.70 13.24
C SER A 489 -26.78 9.20 13.45
N PRO A 490 -27.62 10.07 12.85
CA PRO A 490 -27.55 11.50 13.11
C PRO A 490 -27.66 11.79 14.63
N GLY A 491 -26.77 12.65 15.14
CA GLY A 491 -26.70 13.00 16.56
C GLY A 491 -26.17 11.92 17.49
N ALA A 492 -25.57 10.84 16.95
CA ALA A 492 -25.02 9.77 17.76
C ALA A 492 -23.86 10.26 18.65
N SER A 493 -23.93 9.91 19.94
CA SER A 493 -22.87 10.23 20.90
C SER A 493 -21.58 9.49 20.58
N ARG A 494 -20.44 10.06 20.97
CA ARG A 494 -19.13 9.41 20.91
C ARG A 494 -19.11 8.20 21.82
N LEU A 495 -18.41 7.13 21.42
CA LEU A 495 -18.28 5.90 22.20
C LEU A 495 -17.07 5.94 23.14
N LEU A 496 -15.94 6.53 22.70
CA LEU A 496 -14.80 6.68 23.59
C LEU A 496 -15.17 7.62 24.75
N PRO A 497 -14.91 7.22 26.00
CA PRO A 497 -15.14 8.07 27.17
C PRO A 497 -14.22 9.29 27.14
N ALA A 498 -14.49 10.28 27.98
CA ALA A 498 -13.67 11.51 28.06
C ALA A 498 -12.21 11.25 28.47
N GLY A 499 -11.88 10.08 29.02
CA GLY A 499 -10.52 9.72 29.41
C GLY A 499 -10.38 8.23 29.72
N GLY A 500 -9.15 7.80 30.06
CA GLY A 500 -8.88 6.43 30.50
C GLY A 500 -8.43 5.47 29.38
N TRP A 501 -8.44 5.88 28.12
CA TRP A 501 -8.05 5.05 26.96
C TRP A 501 -6.65 5.39 26.41
N GLY A 502 -5.86 6.21 27.12
CA GLY A 502 -4.52 6.57 26.70
C GLY A 502 -3.53 5.40 26.73
N ASP A 503 -2.41 5.57 26.04
CA ASP A 503 -1.33 4.59 25.95
C ASP A 503 -0.15 5.05 26.85
N PRO A 504 0.42 4.18 27.71
CA PRO A 504 1.54 4.56 28.57
C PRO A 504 2.83 4.88 27.81
N GLY A 505 2.96 4.39 26.59
CA GLY A 505 4.13 4.61 25.74
C GLY A 505 3.95 5.69 24.68
N ARG A 506 2.77 6.33 24.60
CA ARG A 506 2.47 7.28 23.53
C ARG A 506 1.35 8.25 23.90
N THR A 507 1.57 9.53 23.64
CA THR A 507 0.52 10.54 23.79
C THR A 507 -0.58 10.34 22.75
N LEU A 508 -1.81 10.20 23.18
CA LEU A 508 -3.00 10.11 22.34
C LEU A 508 -3.91 11.29 22.59
N VAL A 509 -4.46 11.87 21.53
CA VAL A 509 -5.46 12.94 21.60
C VAL A 509 -6.64 12.62 20.69
N GLU A 510 -7.85 13.03 21.10
CA GLU A 510 -9.01 12.95 20.23
C GLU A 510 -8.99 14.11 19.23
N ALA A 511 -8.93 13.79 17.95
CA ALA A 511 -8.85 14.73 16.84
C ALA A 511 -10.16 14.83 16.05
N THR A 512 -11.26 14.27 16.58
CA THR A 512 -12.58 14.30 15.93
C THR A 512 -13.02 15.75 15.75
N PRO A 513 -13.29 16.22 14.50
CA PRO A 513 -13.77 17.57 14.27
C PRO A 513 -15.08 17.84 15.04
N PRO A 514 -15.32 19.06 15.50
CA PRO A 514 -16.60 19.43 16.11
C PRO A 514 -17.72 19.36 15.07
N VAL A 515 -18.93 19.01 15.52
CA VAL A 515 -20.13 19.08 14.68
C VAL A 515 -20.36 20.56 14.31
N ARG A 516 -20.35 20.90 13.01
CA ARG A 516 -20.62 22.26 12.56
C ARG A 516 -22.06 22.64 12.94
N GLY A 517 -22.21 23.59 13.84
CA GLY A 517 -23.52 24.13 14.27
C GLY A 517 -23.88 23.88 15.74
N ALA A 518 -23.00 23.31 16.57
CA ALA A 518 -23.14 23.25 18.02
C ALA A 518 -22.36 24.40 18.67
N SER A 519 -22.71 25.66 18.35
CA SER A 519 -22.24 26.86 19.05
C SER A 519 -23.42 27.61 19.63
#